data_ff267662e6c607ef004185cc7e8b3de1
#
_entry.id   ff267662e6c607ef004185cc7e8b3de1
#
_cell.length_a   1.000
_cell.length_b   1.000
_cell.length_c   1.000
_cell.angle_alpha   90.00
_cell.angle_beta   90.00
_cell.angle_gamma   90.00
#
_symmetry.space_group_name_H-M   'P 1'
#
loop_
_entity.id
_entity.type
_entity.pdbx_description
1 polymer ?
#
loop_
_entity_poly.entity_id
_entity_poly.type
_entity_poly.pdbx_seq_one_letter_code
_entity_poly.pdbx_strand_id
1 'polypeptide(L)'
;MTMTEDLCKILGVDMDVPFVLTSNSKVIYKVTEKDVLAFRCNSNVWQQMLYKDVLHIVANKETIQPLYWKPPMGGTYYFPKLDSKELYGRSRWQGTEEEQLLYARGMIVDTSSTAVDLANQMIRHVNDTRLHDYRMGM
;
A
#
# COMPACT_ATOMS: atom_id res chain seq x y z
N MET A 1 3.05 -18.72 -15.20
CA MET A 1 3.23 -17.98 -13.93
C MET A 1 4.62 -17.39 -13.89
N THR A 2 4.72 -16.16 -13.37
CA THR A 2 6.02 -15.51 -13.21
C THR A 2 6.66 -15.94 -11.88
N MET A 3 7.97 -15.74 -11.77
CA MET A 3 8.70 -16.00 -10.53
C MET A 3 8.14 -15.18 -9.36
N THR A 4 7.76 -13.93 -9.62
CA THR A 4 7.20 -13.04 -8.58
C THR A 4 5.81 -13.48 -8.12
N GLU A 5 4.98 -14.03 -9.02
CA GLU A 5 3.70 -14.61 -8.63
C GLU A 5 3.89 -15.82 -7.71
N ASP A 6 4.84 -16.69 -8.03
CA ASP A 6 5.18 -17.84 -7.19
C ASP A 6 5.72 -17.40 -5.83
N LEU A 7 6.55 -16.36 -5.82
CA LEU A 7 7.09 -15.80 -4.58
C LEU A 7 5.97 -15.24 -3.69
N CYS A 8 4.99 -14.55 -4.26
CA CYS A 8 3.83 -14.07 -3.51
C CYS A 8 3.09 -15.20 -2.82
N LYS A 9 2.92 -16.32 -3.50
CA LYS A 9 2.27 -17.51 -2.92
C LYS A 9 3.08 -18.10 -1.77
N ILE A 10 4.40 -18.21 -1.96
CA ILE A 10 5.30 -18.73 -0.92
C ILE A 10 5.26 -17.85 0.32
N LEU A 11 5.29 -16.53 0.14
CA LEU A 11 5.31 -15.56 1.24
C LEU A 11 3.93 -15.30 1.85
N GLY A 12 2.86 -15.66 1.15
CA GLY A 12 1.50 -15.36 1.60
C GLY A 12 1.16 -13.87 1.53
N VAL A 13 1.76 -13.15 0.56
CA VAL A 13 1.52 -11.71 0.37
C VAL A 13 0.83 -11.46 -0.96
N ASP A 14 0.16 -10.32 -1.06
CA ASP A 14 -0.46 -9.88 -2.31
C ASP A 14 0.53 -9.06 -3.13
N MET A 15 0.41 -9.16 -4.46
CA MET A 15 1.25 -8.41 -5.40
C MET A 15 1.07 -6.89 -5.17
N ASP A 16 2.17 -6.15 -5.17
CA ASP A 16 2.24 -4.70 -5.01
C ASP A 16 1.78 -4.16 -3.63
N VAL A 17 1.42 -5.03 -2.70
CA VAL A 17 0.99 -4.62 -1.35
C VAL A 17 2.20 -4.61 -0.41
N PRO A 18 2.53 -3.46 0.20
CA PRO A 18 3.67 -3.38 1.11
C PRO A 18 3.48 -4.24 2.35
N PHE A 19 4.58 -4.80 2.84
CA PHE A 19 4.61 -5.58 4.07
C PHE A 19 5.92 -5.33 4.82
N VAL A 20 5.94 -5.71 6.10
CA VAL A 20 7.14 -5.63 6.93
C VAL A 20 7.41 -7.00 7.56
N LEU A 21 8.65 -7.20 8.00
CA LEU A 21 8.99 -8.31 8.89
C LEU A 21 8.94 -7.78 10.31
N THR A 22 8.25 -8.48 11.20
CA THR A 22 8.13 -8.03 12.59
C THR A 22 9.49 -7.99 13.29
N SER A 23 10.45 -8.76 12.81
CA SER A 23 11.84 -8.75 13.29
C SER A 23 12.63 -7.51 12.88
N ASN A 24 12.18 -6.79 11.83
CA ASN A 24 12.84 -5.57 11.34
C ASN A 24 11.83 -4.66 10.64
N SER A 25 11.10 -3.89 11.44
CA SER A 25 10.04 -3.00 10.93
C SER A 25 10.56 -1.72 10.28
N LYS A 26 11.88 -1.52 10.22
CA LYS A 26 12.49 -0.34 9.58
C LYS A 26 12.57 -0.43 8.07
N VAL A 27 12.32 -1.61 7.51
CA VAL A 27 12.35 -1.84 6.06
C VAL A 27 10.98 -2.29 5.63
N ILE A 28 10.44 -1.64 4.60
CA ILE A 28 9.18 -2.01 3.98
C ILE A 28 9.49 -2.71 2.68
N TYR A 29 8.82 -3.83 2.42
CA TYR A 29 9.04 -4.64 1.22
C TYR A 29 7.76 -4.70 0.40
N LYS A 30 7.91 -4.93 -0.91
CA LYS A 30 6.79 -5.32 -1.77
C LYS A 30 7.29 -6.18 -2.92
N VAL A 31 6.45 -7.08 -3.38
CA VAL A 31 6.71 -7.89 -4.58
C VAL A 31 5.92 -7.29 -5.72
N THR A 32 6.61 -6.88 -6.78
CA THR A 32 5.96 -6.36 -7.99
C THR A 32 5.97 -7.43 -9.08
N GLU A 33 5.33 -7.14 -10.18
CA GLU A 33 5.31 -8.05 -11.34
C GLU A 33 6.72 -8.43 -11.82
N LYS A 34 7.68 -7.52 -11.65
CA LYS A 34 9.04 -7.70 -12.16
C LYS A 34 10.09 -7.96 -11.09
N ASP A 35 9.92 -7.39 -9.89
CA ASP A 35 10.98 -7.31 -8.90
C ASP A 35 10.46 -7.48 -7.48
N VAL A 36 11.38 -7.68 -6.55
CA VAL A 36 11.14 -7.47 -5.12
C VAL A 36 11.84 -6.19 -4.74
N LEU A 37 11.12 -5.27 -4.12
CA LEU A 37 11.61 -3.95 -3.78
C LEU A 37 11.63 -3.75 -2.27
N ALA A 38 12.60 -2.98 -1.81
CA ALA A 38 12.72 -2.60 -0.41
C ALA A 38 12.76 -1.07 -0.28
N PHE A 39 12.05 -0.54 0.70
CA PHE A 39 12.06 0.87 1.04
C PHE A 39 12.61 1.02 2.45
N ARG A 40 13.76 1.69 2.57
CA ARG A 40 14.40 1.96 3.86
C ARG A 40 14.08 3.36 4.32
N CYS A 41 13.83 3.52 5.62
CA CYS A 41 13.37 4.80 6.19
C CYS A 41 14.32 5.97 5.93
N ASN A 42 15.59 5.72 5.63
CA ASN A 42 16.58 6.76 5.41
C ASN A 42 16.87 7.07 3.95
N SER A 43 16.26 6.37 3.00
CA SER A 43 16.59 6.53 1.57
C SER A 43 15.48 7.18 0.75
N ASN A 44 14.23 7.11 1.19
CA ASN A 44 13.04 7.65 0.52
C ASN A 44 12.82 7.14 -0.91
N VAL A 45 13.46 6.06 -1.31
CA VAL A 45 13.26 5.43 -2.63
C VAL A 45 13.16 3.93 -2.48
N TRP A 46 12.39 3.31 -3.38
CA TRP A 46 12.34 1.86 -3.49
C TRP A 46 13.56 1.38 -4.23
N GLN A 47 14.23 0.36 -3.67
CA GLN A 47 15.44 -0.22 -4.24
C GLN A 47 15.20 -1.69 -4.57
N GLN A 48 15.69 -2.12 -5.73
CA GLN A 48 15.65 -3.53 -6.11
C GLN A 48 16.51 -4.36 -5.16
N MET A 49 15.96 -5.49 -4.71
CA MET A 49 16.65 -6.36 -3.77
C MET A 49 17.58 -7.35 -4.50
N LEU A 50 18.68 -7.68 -3.84
CA LEU A 50 19.56 -8.74 -4.28
C LEU A 50 18.96 -10.09 -3.91
N TYR A 51 19.35 -11.14 -4.64
CA TYR A 51 18.84 -12.50 -4.44
C TYR A 51 19.00 -12.97 -2.99
N LYS A 52 20.14 -12.70 -2.35
CA LYS A 52 20.39 -13.09 -0.96
C LYS A 52 19.41 -12.42 0.02
N ASP A 53 18.99 -11.18 -0.29
CA ASP A 53 18.06 -10.46 0.56
C ASP A 53 16.64 -11.02 0.42
N VAL A 54 16.27 -11.47 -0.78
CA VAL A 54 15.00 -12.17 -1.01
C VAL A 54 14.97 -13.48 -0.22
N LEU A 55 16.09 -14.22 -0.20
CA LEU A 55 16.19 -15.45 0.60
C LEU A 55 16.00 -15.18 2.09
N HIS A 56 16.48 -14.04 2.58
CA HIS A 56 16.27 -13.62 3.97
C HIS A 56 14.78 -13.44 4.28
N ILE A 57 14.02 -12.84 3.36
CA ILE A 57 12.57 -12.69 3.53
C ILE A 57 11.90 -14.06 3.59
N VAL A 58 12.24 -14.96 2.68
CA VAL A 58 11.68 -16.32 2.65
C VAL A 58 11.97 -17.05 3.97
N ALA A 59 13.19 -16.92 4.48
CA ALA A 59 13.60 -17.54 5.75
C ALA A 59 12.81 -16.99 6.96
N ASN A 60 12.31 -15.76 6.85
CA ASN A 60 11.56 -15.09 7.92
C ASN A 60 10.08 -14.90 7.57
N LYS A 61 9.55 -15.68 6.64
CA LYS A 61 8.17 -15.49 6.12
C LYS A 61 7.09 -15.57 7.20
N GLU A 62 7.35 -16.26 8.29
CA GLU A 62 6.39 -16.38 9.38
C GLU A 62 6.24 -15.08 10.18
N THR A 63 7.17 -14.15 10.03
CA THR A 63 7.13 -12.84 10.69
C THR A 63 6.57 -11.75 9.79
N ILE A 64 6.10 -12.08 8.58
CA ILE A 64 5.53 -11.13 7.64
C ILE A 64 4.22 -10.56 8.18
N GLN A 65 4.10 -9.23 8.12
CA GLN A 65 2.88 -8.53 8.49
C GLN A 65 2.54 -7.51 7.40
N PRO A 66 1.31 -7.55 6.85
CA PRO A 66 0.89 -6.53 5.88
C PRO A 66 0.94 -5.14 6.51
N LEU A 67 1.38 -4.15 5.73
CA LEU A 67 1.43 -2.77 6.19
C LEU A 67 0.03 -2.17 6.28
N TYR A 68 -0.86 -2.56 5.38
CA TYR A 68 -2.21 -2.02 5.31
C TYR A 68 -3.22 -2.97 5.93
N TRP A 69 -4.16 -2.40 6.67
CA TRP A 69 -5.29 -3.14 7.20
C TRP A 69 -6.17 -3.64 6.05
N LYS A 70 -6.61 -4.90 6.12
CA LYS A 70 -7.51 -5.50 5.15
C LYS A 70 -8.79 -5.94 5.87
N PRO A 71 -9.98 -5.54 5.38
CA PRO A 71 -11.20 -5.96 6.03
C PRO A 71 -11.46 -7.45 5.84
N PRO A 72 -12.14 -8.10 6.79
CA PRO A 72 -12.63 -9.45 6.57
C PRO A 72 -13.74 -9.45 5.52
N MET A 73 -14.00 -10.59 4.90
CA MET A 73 -15.06 -10.73 3.92
C MET A 73 -16.40 -10.29 4.54
N GLY A 74 -17.11 -9.38 3.89
CA GLY A 74 -18.35 -8.81 4.39
C GLY A 74 -18.17 -7.70 5.43
N GLY A 75 -16.93 -7.43 5.84
CA GLY A 75 -16.62 -6.39 6.83
C GLY A 75 -16.73 -5.00 6.24
N THR A 76 -17.12 -4.04 7.08
CA THR A 76 -17.22 -2.63 6.69
C THR A 76 -15.84 -2.00 6.59
N TYR A 77 -15.64 -1.22 5.54
CA TYR A 77 -14.44 -0.40 5.39
C TYR A 77 -14.81 1.01 4.93
N TYR A 78 -13.84 1.92 5.05
CA TYR A 78 -13.97 3.30 4.63
C TYR A 78 -12.87 3.63 3.63
N PHE A 79 -13.11 4.61 2.79
CA PHE A 79 -12.13 5.06 1.79
C PHE A 79 -12.27 6.56 1.56
N PRO A 80 -11.19 7.26 1.15
CA PRO A 80 -11.29 8.67 0.84
C PRO A 80 -12.13 8.87 -0.43
N LYS A 81 -13.08 9.81 -0.37
CA LYS A 81 -13.97 10.12 -1.48
C LYS A 81 -14.01 11.63 -1.66
N LEU A 82 -13.29 12.12 -2.67
CA LEU A 82 -13.04 13.54 -2.85
C LEU A 82 -14.24 14.30 -3.40
N ASP A 83 -15.21 13.62 -3.99
CA ASP A 83 -16.44 14.22 -4.52
C ASP A 83 -17.58 14.20 -3.51
N SER A 84 -17.33 13.80 -2.28
CA SER A 84 -18.29 13.80 -1.17
C SER A 84 -17.98 14.93 -0.20
N LYS A 85 -19.01 15.56 0.36
CA LYS A 85 -18.83 16.59 1.39
C LYS A 85 -18.16 16.04 2.63
N GLU A 86 -18.45 14.79 2.99
CA GLU A 86 -17.88 14.10 4.14
C GLU A 86 -16.45 13.66 3.89
N LEU A 87 -15.99 13.65 2.64
CA LEU A 87 -14.67 13.24 2.20
C LEU A 87 -14.37 11.75 2.40
N TYR A 88 -15.38 10.94 2.70
CA TYR A 88 -15.22 9.50 2.79
C TYR A 88 -16.40 8.76 2.20
N GLY A 89 -16.18 7.54 1.77
CA GLY A 89 -17.22 6.58 1.43
C GLY A 89 -17.12 5.37 2.33
N ARG A 90 -18.17 4.58 2.40
CA ARG A 90 -18.27 3.36 3.20
C ARG A 90 -18.83 2.24 2.34
N SER A 91 -18.28 1.04 2.49
CA SER A 91 -18.76 -0.13 1.78
C SER A 91 -18.45 -1.39 2.56
N ARG A 92 -18.90 -2.53 2.05
CA ARG A 92 -18.57 -3.84 2.62
C ARG A 92 -17.60 -4.56 1.69
N TRP A 93 -16.59 -5.17 2.26
CA TRP A 93 -15.55 -5.85 1.51
C TRP A 93 -16.09 -7.13 0.85
N GLN A 94 -16.00 -7.20 -0.47
CA GLN A 94 -16.39 -8.38 -1.25
C GLN A 94 -15.22 -8.95 -2.05
N GLY A 95 -14.05 -8.33 -1.97
CA GLY A 95 -12.87 -8.79 -2.67
C GLY A 95 -12.92 -8.55 -4.17
N THR A 96 -13.68 -7.56 -4.63
CA THR A 96 -13.76 -7.23 -6.05
C THR A 96 -12.41 -6.72 -6.57
N GLU A 97 -12.24 -6.70 -7.89
CA GLU A 97 -11.02 -6.21 -8.50
C GLU A 97 -10.76 -4.74 -8.14
N GLU A 98 -11.80 -3.90 -8.16
CA GLU A 98 -11.68 -2.49 -7.77
C GLU A 98 -11.26 -2.35 -6.30
N GLU A 99 -11.83 -3.17 -5.43
CA GLU A 99 -11.48 -3.15 -4.01
C GLU A 99 -10.03 -3.57 -3.79
N GLN A 100 -9.56 -4.60 -4.51
CA GLN A 100 -8.17 -5.04 -4.41
C GLN A 100 -7.21 -3.95 -4.86
N LEU A 101 -7.56 -3.20 -5.92
CA LEU A 101 -6.74 -2.08 -6.38
C LEU A 101 -6.67 -0.97 -5.32
N LEU A 102 -7.81 -0.62 -4.71
CA LEU A 102 -7.83 0.38 -3.65
C LEU A 102 -7.00 -0.06 -2.45
N TYR A 103 -7.12 -1.33 -2.07
CA TYR A 103 -6.33 -1.90 -0.98
C TYR A 103 -4.84 -1.81 -1.26
N ALA A 104 -4.42 -2.21 -2.45
CA ALA A 104 -3.01 -2.15 -2.85
C ALA A 104 -2.44 -0.73 -2.82
N ARG A 105 -3.30 0.27 -3.02
CA ARG A 105 -2.92 1.69 -3.00
C ARG A 105 -3.08 2.34 -1.63
N GLY A 106 -3.40 1.56 -0.60
CA GLY A 106 -3.54 2.08 0.75
C GLY A 106 -4.80 2.89 1.02
N MET A 107 -5.83 2.73 0.17
CA MET A 107 -7.05 3.53 0.26
C MET A 107 -8.15 2.87 1.08
N ILE A 108 -7.94 1.67 1.61
CA ILE A 108 -8.91 0.95 2.42
C ILE A 108 -8.51 1.10 3.89
N VAL A 109 -9.41 1.68 4.71
CA VAL A 109 -9.12 1.93 6.13
C VAL A 109 -10.30 1.51 6.99
N ASP A 110 -10.06 1.39 8.29
CA ASP A 110 -11.02 0.85 9.24
C ASP A 110 -11.92 1.90 9.91
N THR A 111 -11.62 3.18 9.74
CA THR A 111 -12.42 4.26 10.33
C THR A 111 -12.68 5.38 9.32
N SER A 112 -13.81 6.07 9.47
CA SER A 112 -14.13 7.23 8.66
C SER A 112 -13.14 8.38 8.91
N SER A 113 -12.68 8.52 10.15
CA SER A 113 -11.70 9.55 10.52
C SER A 113 -10.40 9.40 9.73
N THR A 114 -9.87 8.17 9.61
CA THR A 114 -8.66 7.92 8.83
C THR A 114 -8.89 8.20 7.34
N ALA A 115 -10.07 7.84 6.82
CA ALA A 115 -10.42 8.11 5.42
C ALA A 115 -10.47 9.62 5.14
N VAL A 116 -11.03 10.41 6.06
CA VAL A 116 -11.06 11.87 5.95
C VAL A 116 -9.65 12.45 5.99
N ASP A 117 -8.80 11.96 6.87
CA ASP A 117 -7.40 12.41 6.94
C ASP A 117 -6.66 12.14 5.63
N LEU A 118 -6.85 10.96 5.04
CA LEU A 118 -6.27 10.63 3.74
C LEU A 118 -6.80 11.56 2.65
N ALA A 119 -8.11 11.81 2.62
CA ALA A 119 -8.72 12.72 1.64
C ALA A 119 -8.13 14.12 1.76
N ASN A 120 -7.96 14.64 2.97
CA ASN A 120 -7.37 15.95 3.21
C ASN A 120 -5.91 16.01 2.75
N GLN A 121 -5.14 14.94 2.98
CA GLN A 121 -3.76 14.86 2.51
C GLN A 121 -3.71 14.88 0.97
N MET A 122 -4.61 14.17 0.32
CA MET A 122 -4.69 14.13 -1.15
C MET A 122 -5.05 15.50 -1.71
N ILE A 123 -6.03 16.19 -1.12
CA ILE A 123 -6.44 17.55 -1.52
C ILE A 123 -5.29 18.50 -1.35
N ARG A 124 -4.60 18.47 -0.23
CA ARG A 124 -3.45 19.33 0.05
C ARG A 124 -2.34 19.10 -0.97
N HIS A 125 -2.03 17.84 -1.24
CA HIS A 125 -0.99 17.51 -2.20
C HIS A 125 -1.33 18.02 -3.60
N VAL A 126 -2.57 17.83 -4.06
CA VAL A 126 -3.01 18.31 -5.37
C VAL A 126 -2.94 19.85 -5.43
N ASN A 127 -3.44 20.52 -4.40
CA ASN A 127 -3.41 21.99 -4.35
C ASN A 127 -1.97 22.52 -4.38
N ASP A 128 -1.09 21.94 -3.57
CA ASP A 128 0.31 22.37 -3.51
C ASP A 128 1.01 22.14 -4.86
N THR A 129 0.76 21.00 -5.49
CA THR A 129 1.33 20.67 -6.81
C THR A 129 0.83 21.64 -7.87
N ARG A 130 -0.47 21.93 -7.90
CA ARG A 130 -1.04 22.84 -8.90
C ARG A 130 -0.55 24.27 -8.70
N LEU A 131 -0.38 24.74 -7.47
CA LEU A 131 0.19 26.06 -7.19
C LEU A 131 1.66 26.12 -7.62
N HIS A 132 2.41 25.05 -7.39
CA HIS A 132 3.80 24.95 -7.84
C HIS A 132 3.87 25.03 -9.38
N ASP A 133 3.04 24.23 -10.07
CA ASP A 133 3.00 24.22 -11.53
C ASP A 133 2.62 25.59 -12.09
N TYR A 134 1.69 26.28 -11.47
CA TYR A 134 1.30 27.64 -11.88
C TYR A 134 2.48 28.60 -11.81
N ARG A 135 3.25 28.55 -10.72
CA ARG A 135 4.44 29.40 -10.55
C ARG A 135 5.50 29.08 -11.60
N MET A 136 5.72 27.78 -11.87
CA MET A 136 6.74 27.35 -12.83
C MET A 136 6.33 27.59 -14.26
N GLY A 137 5.03 27.66 -14.56
CA GLY A 137 4.49 27.92 -15.87
C GLY A 137 4.47 29.43 -16.25
N MET A 138 4.80 30.25 -15.29
CA MET A 138 4.88 31.69 -15.51
C MET A 138 6.30 32.09 -15.97
#